data_e8c7a67c0b448c8f334ebacd81e6bf03
#
_entry.id   e8c7a67c0b448c8f334ebacd81e6bf03
#
_cell.length_a   1.000
_cell.length_b   1.000
_cell.length_c   1.000
_cell.angle_alpha   90.00
_cell.angle_beta   90.00
_cell.angle_gamma   90.00
#
_symmetry.space_group_name_H-M   'P 1'
#
loop_
_entity.id
_entity.type
_entity.pdbx_description
1 polymer ?
#
loop_
_entity_poly.entity_id
_entity_poly.type
_entity_poly.pdbx_seq_one_letter_code
_entity_poly.pdbx_strand_id
1 'polypeptide(L)'
;MSMDDPPGFSLPPFKPEEALLTLKRGLRDLGLVEREGRFERRDRVIARAAVDGALLHAARVKRPSRTSPEWTEKPLRSAADVRDFIADLKKQLAQWSDRDD
;
A
#
# COMPACT_ATOMS: atom_id res chain seq x y z
N MET A 1 -22.19 21.84 0.12
CA MET A 1 -22.68 20.47 0.28
C MET A 1 -23.85 20.22 -0.63
N SER A 2 -23.88 19.13 -1.23
CA SER A 2 -25.04 18.75 -1.99
C SER A 2 -26.18 18.39 -1.06
N MET A 3 -27.33 18.94 -1.34
CA MET A 3 -28.52 18.56 -0.62
C MET A 3 -28.93 17.14 -0.94
N ASP A 4 -28.28 16.56 -1.93
CA ASP A 4 -28.64 15.23 -2.39
C ASP A 4 -27.93 14.13 -1.62
N ASP A 5 -27.02 14.49 -0.72
CA ASP A 5 -26.30 13.49 0.07
C ASP A 5 -27.05 13.24 1.38
N PRO A 6 -27.85 12.19 1.42
CA PRO A 6 -28.52 11.87 2.67
C PRO A 6 -27.50 11.49 3.73
N PRO A 7 -27.78 11.79 4.98
CA PRO A 7 -26.91 11.35 6.06
C PRO A 7 -26.73 9.83 6.01
N GLY A 8 -25.53 9.39 6.19
CA GLY A 8 -25.22 7.97 6.16
C GLY A 8 -24.78 7.43 4.82
N PHE A 9 -25.03 8.17 3.75
CA PHE A 9 -24.56 7.76 2.43
C PHE A 9 -23.29 8.48 2.03
N SER A 10 -22.89 9.51 2.75
CA SER A 10 -21.64 10.19 2.50
C SER A 10 -20.49 9.33 2.99
N LEU A 11 -19.48 9.16 2.16
CA LEU A 11 -18.28 8.48 2.59
C LEU A 11 -17.53 9.35 3.58
N PRO A 12 -16.93 8.75 4.62
CA PRO A 12 -16.09 9.53 5.52
C PRO A 12 -14.95 10.15 4.74
N PRO A 13 -14.48 11.33 5.13
CA PRO A 13 -13.33 11.92 4.47
C PRO A 13 -12.12 11.00 4.60
N PHE A 14 -11.34 10.95 3.53
CA PHE A 14 -10.13 10.15 3.54
C PHE A 14 -9.08 10.81 4.43
N LYS A 15 -8.56 10.06 5.38
CA LYS A 15 -7.53 10.54 6.31
C LYS A 15 -6.23 9.79 6.01
N PRO A 16 -5.30 10.41 5.30
CA PRO A 16 -4.11 9.70 4.85
C PRO A 16 -3.25 9.16 5.99
N GLU A 17 -3.19 9.86 7.13
CA GLU A 17 -2.41 9.36 8.26
C GLU A 17 -3.00 8.07 8.83
N GLU A 18 -4.31 8.00 8.95
CA GLU A 18 -4.97 6.79 9.43
C GLU A 18 -4.86 5.68 8.39
N ALA A 19 -5.00 6.04 7.13
CA ALA A 19 -4.86 5.08 6.04
C ALA A 19 -3.46 4.49 6.00
N LEU A 20 -2.45 5.29 6.29
CA LEU A 20 -1.08 4.82 6.36
C LEU A 20 -0.92 3.75 7.45
N LEU A 21 -1.53 3.96 8.61
CA LEU A 21 -1.46 2.95 9.68
C LEU A 21 -2.14 1.65 9.26
N THR A 22 -3.30 1.76 8.60
CA THR A 22 -4.00 0.59 8.09
C THR A 22 -3.17 -0.14 7.05
N LEU A 23 -2.55 0.62 6.15
CA LEU A 23 -1.68 0.05 5.11
C LEU A 23 -0.49 -0.66 5.74
N LYS A 24 0.16 -0.03 6.71
CA LYS A 24 1.32 -0.65 7.37
C LYS A 24 0.93 -1.96 8.05
N ARG A 25 -0.23 -1.98 8.71
CA ARG A 25 -0.70 -3.20 9.35
C ARG A 25 -0.94 -4.30 8.31
N GLY A 26 -1.58 -3.95 7.20
CA GLY A 26 -1.85 -4.92 6.14
C GLY A 26 -0.57 -5.47 5.54
N LEU A 27 0.43 -4.61 5.34
CA LEU A 27 1.71 -5.06 4.79
C LEU A 27 2.46 -5.96 5.77
N ARG A 28 2.41 -5.64 7.06
CA ARG A 28 3.01 -6.53 8.06
C ARG A 28 2.31 -7.88 8.12
N ASP A 29 0.98 -7.88 7.94
CA ASP A 29 0.23 -9.13 7.90
C ASP A 29 0.62 -10.00 6.70
N LEU A 30 1.16 -9.40 5.65
CA LEU A 30 1.69 -10.14 4.51
C LEU A 30 3.09 -10.70 4.77
N GLY A 31 3.65 -10.45 5.94
CA GLY A 31 4.98 -10.93 6.29
C GLY A 31 6.11 -9.97 5.96
N LEU A 32 5.78 -8.72 5.63
CA LEU A 32 6.81 -7.74 5.33
C LEU A 32 7.29 -7.07 6.60
N VAL A 33 8.56 -6.71 6.62
CA VAL A 33 9.21 -6.05 7.75
C VAL A 33 9.43 -4.59 7.39
N GLU A 34 8.94 -3.70 8.23
CA GLU A 34 9.13 -2.27 8.01
C GLU A 34 10.51 -1.84 8.49
N ARG A 35 11.21 -1.10 7.64
CA ARG A 35 12.51 -0.53 7.96
C ARG A 35 12.61 0.83 7.30
N GLU A 36 12.61 1.88 8.11
CA GLU A 36 12.76 3.26 7.63
C GLU A 36 11.73 3.64 6.57
N GLY A 37 10.46 3.27 6.81
CA GLY A 37 9.39 3.61 5.88
C GLY A 37 9.28 2.71 4.68
N ARG A 38 10.16 1.75 4.56
CA ARG A 38 10.11 0.75 3.49
C ARG A 38 9.74 -0.59 4.07
N PHE A 39 9.12 -1.42 3.23
CA PHE A 39 8.69 -2.75 3.63
C PHE A 39 9.50 -3.76 2.86
N GLU A 40 10.15 -4.66 3.58
CA GLU A 40 11.14 -5.57 3.03
C GLU A 40 10.75 -7.02 3.29
N ARG A 41 11.23 -7.88 2.43
CA ARG A 41 11.13 -9.32 2.58
C ARG A 41 12.43 -9.93 2.10
N ARG A 42 13.10 -10.70 2.98
CA ARG A 42 14.37 -11.36 2.66
C ARG A 42 15.40 -10.35 2.15
N ASP A 43 15.50 -9.22 2.85
CA ASP A 43 16.45 -8.15 2.55
C ASP A 43 16.23 -7.45 1.21
N ARG A 44 15.08 -7.67 0.60
CA ARG A 44 14.71 -6.96 -0.63
C ARG A 44 13.55 -6.04 -0.34
N VAL A 45 13.67 -4.78 -0.76
CA VAL A 45 12.59 -3.84 -0.60
C VAL A 45 11.43 -4.23 -1.51
N ILE A 46 10.22 -4.20 -0.98
CA ILE A 46 9.03 -4.63 -1.70
C ILE A 46 8.08 -3.45 -1.92
N ALA A 47 7.91 -2.61 -0.91
CA ALA A 47 6.92 -1.54 -0.97
C ALA A 47 7.38 -0.37 -0.11
N ARG A 48 6.78 0.78 -0.35
CA ARG A 48 6.97 1.96 0.48
C ARG A 48 5.71 2.79 0.45
N ALA A 49 5.52 3.62 1.45
CA ALA A 49 4.36 4.48 1.51
C ALA A 49 4.67 5.72 2.34
N ALA A 50 4.04 6.83 1.99
CA ALA A 50 4.18 8.07 2.73
C ALA A 50 2.95 8.93 2.50
N VAL A 51 2.62 9.74 3.49
CA VAL A 51 1.57 10.74 3.35
C VAL A 51 2.10 11.89 2.49
N ASP A 52 1.30 12.31 1.53
CA ASP A 52 1.63 13.40 0.62
C ASP A 52 0.39 14.28 0.51
N GLY A 53 0.33 15.33 1.35
CA GLY A 53 -0.83 16.20 1.39
C GLY A 53 -2.08 15.47 1.80
N ALA A 54 -3.10 15.49 0.95
CA ALA A 54 -4.37 14.82 1.20
C ALA A 54 -4.39 13.39 0.71
N LEU A 55 -3.28 12.90 0.20
CA LEU A 55 -3.19 11.57 -0.39
C LEU A 55 -2.21 10.71 0.39
N LEU A 56 -2.37 9.41 0.25
CA LEU A 56 -1.38 8.45 0.68
C LEU A 56 -0.67 7.95 -0.57
N HIS A 57 0.62 8.22 -0.67
CA HIS A 57 1.40 7.82 -1.82
C HIS A 57 2.07 6.49 -1.52
N ALA A 58 1.74 5.48 -2.29
CA ALA A 58 2.30 4.15 -2.11
C ALA A 58 3.01 3.71 -3.37
N ALA A 59 3.98 2.82 -3.21
CA ALA A 59 4.68 2.25 -4.33
C ALA A 59 5.05 0.82 -4.01
N ARG A 60 5.09 -0.02 -5.04
CA ARG A 60 5.62 -1.37 -4.92
C ARG A 60 6.60 -1.62 -6.03
N VAL A 61 7.51 -2.54 -5.79
CA VAL A 61 8.46 -2.90 -6.84
C VAL A 61 7.76 -3.74 -7.90
N LYS A 62 8.24 -3.62 -9.13
CA LYS A 62 7.74 -4.46 -10.22
C LYS A 62 8.16 -5.91 -10.02
N ARG A 63 9.34 -6.11 -9.45
CA ARG A 63 9.84 -7.41 -9.01
C ARG A 63 10.90 -7.18 -7.95
N PRO A 64 11.13 -8.13 -7.06
CA PRO A 64 12.19 -7.97 -6.07
C PRO A 64 13.55 -7.83 -6.72
N SER A 65 14.36 -6.94 -6.19
CA SER A 65 15.71 -6.70 -6.68
C SER A 65 16.60 -6.32 -5.51
N ARG A 66 17.84 -6.76 -5.55
CA ARG A 66 18.81 -6.41 -4.53
C ARG A 66 19.55 -5.12 -4.84
N THR A 67 19.53 -4.69 -6.10
CA THR A 67 20.39 -3.60 -6.52
C THR A 67 19.62 -2.39 -7.04
N SER A 68 18.65 -2.62 -7.92
CA SER A 68 17.97 -1.53 -8.61
C SER A 68 16.48 -1.80 -8.70
N PRO A 69 15.75 -1.58 -7.61
CA PRO A 69 14.31 -1.80 -7.66
C PRO A 69 13.66 -0.81 -8.62
N GLU A 70 12.76 -1.31 -9.44
CA GLU A 70 11.89 -0.48 -10.25
C GLU A 70 10.55 -0.38 -9.58
N TRP A 71 10.03 0.84 -9.49
CA TRP A 71 8.84 1.13 -8.71
C TRP A 71 7.63 1.36 -9.58
N THR A 72 6.50 0.86 -9.14
CA THR A 72 5.19 1.25 -9.64
C THR A 72 4.52 2.08 -8.55
N GLU A 73 4.28 3.35 -8.84
CA GLU A 73 3.71 4.26 -7.85
C GLU A 73 2.22 4.35 -8.03
N LYS A 74 1.53 4.48 -6.90
CA LYS A 74 0.09 4.54 -6.91
C LYS A 74 -0.41 5.47 -5.82
N PRO A 75 -1.12 6.55 -6.17
CA PRO A 75 -1.76 7.36 -5.15
C PRO A 75 -2.99 6.63 -4.61
N LEU A 76 -3.13 6.63 -3.30
CA LEU A 76 -4.27 6.01 -2.64
C LEU A 76 -5.15 7.12 -2.08
N ARG A 77 -6.42 7.13 -2.50
CA ARG A 77 -7.34 8.21 -2.20
C ARG A 77 -8.55 7.75 -1.39
N SER A 78 -8.63 6.47 -1.10
CA SER A 78 -9.78 5.91 -0.40
C SER A 78 -9.38 4.64 0.32
N ALA A 79 -10.24 4.21 1.24
CA ALA A 79 -10.03 2.94 1.92
C ALA A 79 -10.04 1.78 0.93
N ALA A 80 -10.85 1.87 -0.12
CA ALA A 80 -10.87 0.83 -1.15
C ALA A 80 -9.53 0.75 -1.87
N ASP A 81 -8.92 1.91 -2.16
CA ASP A 81 -7.61 1.92 -2.81
C ASP A 81 -6.56 1.24 -1.94
N VAL A 82 -6.60 1.46 -0.62
CA VAL A 82 -5.68 0.82 0.31
C VAL A 82 -5.86 -0.70 0.27
N ARG A 83 -7.10 -1.16 0.33
CA ARG A 83 -7.39 -2.59 0.27
C ARG A 83 -6.92 -3.21 -1.04
N ASP A 84 -7.15 -2.51 -2.15
CA ASP A 84 -6.77 -3.00 -3.47
C ASP A 84 -5.25 -3.09 -3.59
N PHE A 85 -4.53 -2.12 -3.05
CA PHE A 85 -3.08 -2.14 -3.06
C PHE A 85 -2.55 -3.36 -2.29
N ILE A 86 -3.10 -3.61 -1.12
CA ILE A 86 -2.68 -4.75 -0.29
C ILE A 86 -3.01 -6.06 -0.99
N ALA A 87 -4.20 -6.17 -1.57
CA ALA A 87 -4.63 -7.38 -2.26
C ALA A 87 -3.76 -7.66 -3.48
N ASP A 88 -3.42 -6.62 -4.24
CA ASP A 88 -2.56 -6.76 -5.41
C ASP A 88 -1.16 -7.22 -4.98
N LEU A 89 -0.62 -6.62 -3.94
CA LEU A 89 0.69 -6.98 -3.46
C LEU A 89 0.73 -8.41 -2.93
N LYS A 90 -0.35 -8.84 -2.28
CA LYS A 90 -0.46 -10.21 -1.81
C LYS A 90 -0.34 -11.19 -2.99
N LYS A 91 -1.00 -10.89 -4.10
CA LYS A 91 -0.90 -11.72 -5.30
C LYS A 91 0.51 -11.73 -5.86
N GLN A 92 1.15 -10.56 -5.89
CA GLN A 92 2.51 -10.45 -6.41
C GLN A 92 3.49 -11.25 -5.54
N LEU A 93 3.34 -11.13 -4.22
CA LEU A 93 4.21 -11.88 -3.32
C LEU A 93 4.09 -13.37 -3.52
N ALA A 94 2.87 -13.86 -3.75
CA ALA A 94 2.67 -15.28 -4.00
C ALA A 94 3.35 -15.72 -5.30
N GLN A 95 3.24 -14.90 -6.34
CA GLN A 95 3.88 -15.21 -7.62
C GLN A 95 5.40 -15.21 -7.50
N TRP A 96 5.95 -14.23 -6.78
CA TRP A 96 7.39 -14.16 -6.61
C TRP A 96 7.92 -15.32 -5.77
N SER A 97 7.17 -15.75 -4.77
CA SER A 97 7.57 -16.89 -3.94
C SER A 97 7.64 -18.17 -4.74
N ASP A 98 6.72 -18.35 -5.68
CA ASP A 98 6.71 -19.53 -6.54
C ASP A 98 7.90 -19.57 -7.46
N ARG A 99 8.47 -18.42 -7.80
CA ARG A 99 9.58 -18.34 -8.74
C ARG A 99 10.94 -18.35 -8.08
N ASP A 100 10.99 -18.03 -6.80
CA ASP A 100 12.24 -17.79 -6.09
C ASP A 100 12.77 -19.01 -5.39
N ASP A 101 12.40 -20.13 -5.81
CA ASP A 101 12.93 -21.36 -5.16
C ASP A 101 14.30 -21.76 -5.66
#